data_45d977ec6e290215ee435b158af3eb20
#
_entry.id   45d977ec6e290215ee435b158af3eb20
#
_cell.length_a   1.000
_cell.length_b   1.000
_cell.length_c   1.000
_cell.angle_alpha   90.00
_cell.angle_beta   90.00
_cell.angle_gamma   90.00
#
_symmetry.space_group_name_H-M   'P 1'
#
loop_
_entity.id
_entity.type
_entity.pdbx_description
1 polymer ?
#
loop_
_entity_poly.entity_id
_entity_poly.type
_entity_poly.pdbx_seq_one_letter_code
_entity_poly.pdbx_strand_id
1 'polypeptide(L)'
;MAKSNEPIFWSLFSAGGMVAALFLPILMVITGFLIPNDFAPQDTLSYERVYSAVSGSNIVKLVLFAVIALPFFHWAHRFKFTLVDIGLRKIRLLLGVLCYGGAISATVITAIILWWI
;
A
#
# COMPACT_ATOMS: atom_id res chain seq x y z
N MET A 1 7.63 27.28 20.05
CA MET A 1 8.22 26.46 18.98
C MET A 1 7.12 25.89 18.08
N ALA A 2 7.26 26.07 16.81
CA ALA A 2 6.36 25.42 15.86
C ALA A 2 6.55 23.89 15.90
N LYS A 3 5.47 23.16 16.01
CA LYS A 3 5.50 21.70 15.93
C LYS A 3 5.53 21.28 14.47
N SER A 4 6.49 20.43 14.11
CA SER A 4 6.59 19.86 12.77
C SER A 4 5.82 18.54 12.68
N ASN A 5 5.12 18.34 11.56
CA ASN A 5 4.47 17.06 11.23
C ASN A 5 5.39 16.13 10.44
N GLU A 6 6.63 16.53 10.17
CA GLU A 6 7.61 15.73 9.42
C GLU A 6 7.81 14.32 9.97
N PRO A 7 7.94 14.11 11.31
CA PRO A 7 8.10 12.76 11.84
C PRO A 7 6.95 11.82 11.49
N ILE A 8 5.72 12.33 11.42
CA ILE A 8 4.53 11.54 11.06
C ILE A 8 4.62 11.10 9.60
N PHE A 9 4.92 12.02 8.68
CA PHE A 9 5.05 11.72 7.25
C PHE A 9 6.24 10.78 6.98
N TRP A 10 7.35 10.99 7.66
CA TRP A 10 8.51 10.09 7.55
C TRP A 10 8.22 8.68 8.06
N SER A 11 7.48 8.57 9.16
CA SER A 11 7.05 7.27 9.69
C SER A 11 6.16 6.52 8.71
N LEU A 12 5.18 7.21 8.11
CA LEU A 12 4.31 6.64 7.08
C LEU A 12 5.09 6.24 5.83
N PHE A 13 6.01 7.07 5.38
CA PHE A 13 6.88 6.78 4.25
C PHE A 13 7.73 5.53 4.50
N SER A 14 8.41 5.48 5.64
CA SER A 14 9.28 4.35 6.02
C SER A 14 8.49 3.06 6.19
N ALA A 15 7.37 3.11 6.91
CA ALA A 15 6.50 1.95 7.12
C ALA A 15 5.97 1.41 5.78
N GLY A 16 5.54 2.29 4.89
CA GLY A 16 5.06 1.90 3.56
C GLY A 16 6.13 1.22 2.72
N GLY A 17 7.36 1.76 2.74
CA GLY A 17 8.50 1.18 2.04
C GLY A 17 8.90 -0.19 2.61
N MET A 18 8.92 -0.34 3.92
CA MET A 18 9.22 -1.61 4.59
C MET A 18 8.17 -2.68 4.28
N VAL A 19 6.90 -2.33 4.35
CA VAL A 19 5.79 -3.22 4.02
C VAL A 19 5.88 -3.67 2.57
N ALA A 20 6.07 -2.75 1.63
CA ALA A 20 6.21 -3.07 0.22
C ALA A 20 7.44 -3.97 -0.04
N ALA A 21 8.57 -3.64 0.54
CA ALA A 21 9.81 -4.41 0.38
C ALA A 21 9.72 -5.82 0.96
N LEU A 22 8.90 -6.03 1.98
CA LEU A 22 8.69 -7.35 2.58
C LEU A 22 7.66 -8.17 1.81
N PHE A 23 6.47 -7.61 1.56
CA PHE A 23 5.34 -8.38 1.03
C PHE A 23 5.38 -8.55 -0.49
N LEU A 24 5.82 -7.56 -1.27
CA LEU A 24 5.85 -7.67 -2.72
C LEU A 24 6.76 -8.78 -3.23
N PRO A 25 8.01 -8.92 -2.77
CA PRO A 25 8.85 -10.04 -3.19
C PRO A 25 8.27 -11.41 -2.81
N ILE A 26 7.67 -11.52 -1.63
CA ILE A 26 7.02 -12.77 -1.19
C ILE A 26 5.88 -13.13 -2.13
N LEU A 27 5.00 -12.19 -2.45
CA LEU A 27 3.89 -12.41 -3.39
C LEU A 27 4.40 -12.74 -4.79
N MET A 28 5.45 -12.08 -5.24
CA MET A 28 6.06 -12.37 -6.55
C MET A 28 6.63 -13.79 -6.61
N VAL A 29 7.28 -14.26 -5.54
CA VAL A 29 7.78 -15.64 -5.47
C VAL A 29 6.63 -16.64 -5.47
N ILE A 30 5.59 -16.39 -4.69
CA ILE A 30 4.42 -17.27 -4.63
C ILE A 30 3.73 -17.35 -5.99
N THR A 31 3.38 -16.23 -6.58
CA THR A 31 2.59 -16.16 -7.81
C THR A 31 3.40 -16.44 -9.07
N GLY A 32 4.68 -16.09 -9.09
CA GLY A 32 5.54 -16.20 -10.26
C GLY A 32 6.43 -17.42 -10.30
N PHE A 33 6.63 -18.08 -9.17
CA PHE A 33 7.53 -19.25 -9.10
C PHE A 33 6.87 -20.46 -8.43
N LEU A 34 6.34 -20.33 -7.22
CA LEU A 34 5.86 -21.50 -6.48
C LEU A 34 4.61 -22.13 -7.09
N ILE A 35 3.60 -21.32 -7.40
CA ILE A 35 2.35 -21.82 -7.97
C ILE A 35 2.56 -22.36 -9.40
N PRO A 36 3.21 -21.61 -10.32
CA PRO A 36 3.38 -22.11 -11.70
C PRO A 36 4.23 -23.37 -11.83
N ASN A 37 5.09 -23.66 -10.85
CA ASN A 37 5.96 -24.84 -10.87
C ASN A 37 5.50 -25.97 -9.92
N ASP A 38 4.25 -25.91 -9.46
CA ASP A 38 3.64 -26.92 -8.57
C ASP A 38 4.34 -27.12 -7.22
N PHE A 39 5.15 -26.13 -6.77
CA PHE A 39 5.70 -26.10 -5.42
C PHE A 39 4.68 -25.64 -4.37
N ALA A 40 3.57 -25.05 -4.81
CA ALA A 40 2.42 -24.71 -3.99
C ALA A 40 1.14 -25.10 -4.73
N PRO A 41 0.06 -25.43 -3.99
CA PRO A 41 -1.22 -25.76 -4.63
C PRO A 41 -1.71 -24.65 -5.56
N GLN A 42 -2.30 -25.01 -6.70
CA GLN A 42 -2.80 -24.05 -7.70
C GLN A 42 -3.88 -23.13 -7.14
N ASP A 43 -4.61 -23.56 -6.12
CA ASP A 43 -5.65 -22.80 -5.46
C ASP A 43 -5.16 -21.98 -4.25
N THR A 44 -3.81 -21.89 -4.02
CA THR A 44 -3.23 -21.20 -2.85
C THR A 44 -3.75 -19.78 -2.68
N LEU A 45 -3.86 -19.03 -3.79
CA LEU A 45 -4.39 -17.66 -3.81
C LEU A 45 -5.69 -17.58 -4.63
N SER A 46 -6.52 -18.63 -4.59
CA SER A 46 -7.83 -18.60 -5.24
C SER A 46 -8.74 -17.54 -4.59
N TYR A 47 -9.66 -17.02 -5.38
CA TYR A 47 -10.62 -16.03 -4.90
C TYR A 47 -11.35 -16.50 -3.64
N GLU A 48 -11.82 -17.75 -3.64
CA GLU A 48 -12.59 -18.34 -2.53
C GLU A 48 -11.76 -18.39 -1.25
N ARG A 49 -10.50 -18.78 -1.33
CA ARG A 49 -9.60 -18.83 -0.16
C ARG A 49 -9.32 -17.44 0.39
N VAL A 50 -8.94 -16.51 -0.48
CA VAL A 50 -8.66 -15.13 -0.06
C VAL A 50 -9.91 -14.47 0.49
N TYR A 51 -11.04 -14.59 -0.19
CA TYR A 51 -12.30 -14.03 0.26
C TYR A 51 -12.72 -14.60 1.63
N SER A 52 -12.66 -15.92 1.80
CA SER A 52 -12.98 -16.57 3.06
C SER A 52 -12.08 -16.10 4.21
N ALA A 53 -10.79 -15.98 3.97
CA ALA A 53 -9.84 -15.48 4.97
C ALA A 53 -10.14 -14.03 5.38
N VAL A 54 -10.45 -13.18 4.39
CA VAL A 54 -10.73 -11.76 4.64
C VAL A 54 -12.08 -11.58 5.34
N SER A 55 -13.13 -12.22 4.84
CA SER A 55 -14.48 -12.09 5.42
C SER A 55 -14.59 -12.69 6.81
N GLY A 56 -13.82 -13.74 7.10
CA GLY A 56 -13.89 -14.47 8.36
C GLY A 56 -13.04 -13.89 9.50
N SER A 57 -12.17 -12.92 9.24
CA SER A 57 -11.25 -12.44 10.28
C SER A 57 -10.99 -10.93 10.19
N ASN A 58 -11.33 -10.23 11.27
CA ASN A 58 -11.00 -8.80 11.39
C ASN A 58 -9.50 -8.54 11.47
N ILE A 59 -8.72 -9.49 12.00
CA ILE A 59 -7.25 -9.39 12.04
C ILE A 59 -6.70 -9.41 10.63
N VAL A 60 -7.17 -10.30 9.77
CA VAL A 60 -6.78 -10.37 8.36
C VAL A 60 -7.14 -9.07 7.65
N LYS A 61 -8.33 -8.51 7.90
CA LYS A 61 -8.73 -7.19 7.35
C LYS A 61 -7.77 -6.08 7.76
N LEU A 62 -7.40 -6.03 9.04
CA LEU A 62 -6.46 -5.03 9.55
C LEU A 62 -5.07 -5.17 8.92
N VAL A 63 -4.56 -6.40 8.82
CA VAL A 63 -3.25 -6.66 8.18
C VAL A 63 -3.30 -6.26 6.71
N LEU A 64 -4.33 -6.66 5.97
CA LEU A 64 -4.49 -6.28 4.56
C LEU A 64 -4.64 -4.77 4.39
N PHE A 65 -5.38 -4.12 5.26
CA PHE A 65 -5.50 -2.67 5.26
C PHE A 65 -4.13 -1.99 5.37
N ALA A 66 -3.30 -2.42 6.34
CA ALA A 66 -1.95 -1.89 6.50
C ALA A 66 -1.06 -2.18 5.29
N VAL A 67 -1.09 -3.42 4.77
CA VAL A 67 -0.29 -3.84 3.61
C VAL A 67 -0.66 -3.08 2.33
N ILE A 68 -1.91 -2.68 2.18
CA ILE A 68 -2.37 -1.93 1.02
C ILE A 68 -2.21 -0.41 1.22
N ALA A 69 -2.63 0.12 2.38
CA ALA A 69 -2.67 1.55 2.62
C ALA A 69 -1.27 2.17 2.80
N LEU A 70 -0.39 1.52 3.56
CA LEU A 70 0.94 2.09 3.83
C LEU A 70 1.78 2.29 2.56
N PRO A 71 1.83 1.36 1.58
CA PRO A 71 2.54 1.61 0.33
C PRO A 71 1.99 2.79 -0.49
N PHE A 72 0.70 3.12 -0.39
CA PHE A 72 0.16 4.31 -1.06
C PHE A 72 0.80 5.60 -0.54
N PHE A 73 1.03 5.71 0.77
CA PHE A 73 1.70 6.88 1.35
C PHE A 73 3.18 6.92 0.97
N HIS A 74 3.86 5.78 0.91
CA HIS A 74 5.22 5.70 0.41
C HIS A 74 5.30 6.17 -1.05
N TRP A 75 4.40 5.67 -1.90
CA TRP A 75 4.29 6.07 -3.30
C TRP A 75 4.02 7.57 -3.43
N ALA A 76 3.04 8.09 -2.69
CA ALA A 76 2.65 9.50 -2.77
C ALA A 76 3.81 10.43 -2.44
N HIS A 77 4.54 10.14 -1.37
CA HIS A 77 5.71 10.91 -0.95
C HIS A 77 6.81 10.83 -2.00
N ARG A 78 7.17 9.64 -2.42
CA ARG A 78 8.24 9.40 -3.40
C ARG A 78 7.91 10.04 -4.75
N PHE A 79 6.71 9.81 -5.24
CA PHE A 79 6.27 10.30 -6.54
C PHE A 79 6.20 11.83 -6.59
N LYS A 80 5.66 12.45 -5.54
CA LYS A 80 5.64 13.91 -5.42
C LYS A 80 7.04 14.51 -5.57
N PHE A 81 7.99 14.02 -4.79
CA PHE A 81 9.36 14.56 -4.83
C PHE A 81 10.06 14.25 -6.15
N THR A 82 9.84 13.09 -6.73
CA THR A 82 10.34 12.77 -8.06
C THR A 82 9.85 13.77 -9.11
N LEU A 83 8.56 14.11 -9.11
CA LEU A 83 7.99 15.08 -10.04
C LEU A 83 8.55 16.49 -9.82
N VAL A 84 8.76 16.89 -8.58
CA VAL A 84 9.40 18.16 -8.25
C VAL A 84 10.83 18.21 -8.77
N ASP A 85 11.59 17.14 -8.62
CA ASP A 85 12.99 17.07 -9.01
C ASP A 85 13.18 17.08 -10.53
N ILE A 86 12.25 16.53 -11.31
CA ILE A 86 12.30 16.56 -12.78
C ILE A 86 11.86 17.90 -13.38
N GLY A 87 11.51 18.90 -12.57
CA GLY A 87 11.27 20.27 -13.01
C GLY A 87 9.91 20.86 -12.70
N LEU A 88 9.01 20.14 -12.03
CA LEU A 88 7.65 20.60 -11.72
C LEU A 88 7.57 21.38 -10.40
N ARG A 89 8.61 22.13 -10.06
CA ARG A 89 8.68 22.88 -8.78
C ARG A 89 7.61 23.94 -8.65
N LYS A 90 7.20 24.55 -9.77
CA LYS A 90 6.18 25.62 -9.77
C LYS A 90 4.81 25.16 -9.29
N ILE A 91 4.49 23.87 -9.50
CA ILE A 91 3.21 23.28 -9.12
C ILE A 91 3.36 22.31 -7.94
N ARG A 92 4.37 22.51 -7.11
CA ARG A 92 4.69 21.65 -5.96
C ARG A 92 3.49 21.43 -5.04
N LEU A 93 2.73 22.49 -4.75
CA LEU A 93 1.53 22.39 -3.92
C LEU A 93 0.46 21.51 -4.57
N LEU A 94 0.21 21.73 -5.87
CA LEU A 94 -0.74 20.92 -6.64
C LEU A 94 -0.34 19.44 -6.67
N LEU A 95 0.93 19.15 -6.89
CA LEU A 95 1.47 17.78 -6.86
C LEU A 95 1.26 17.14 -5.49
N GLY A 96 1.49 17.88 -4.41
CA GLY A 96 1.22 17.41 -3.06
C GLY A 96 -0.24 17.06 -2.83
N VAL A 97 -1.14 17.95 -3.23
CA VAL A 97 -2.59 17.70 -3.11
C VAL A 97 -3.01 16.48 -3.92
N LEU A 98 -2.54 16.34 -5.16
CA LEU A 98 -2.90 15.21 -6.01
C LEU A 98 -2.35 13.88 -5.48
N CYS A 99 -1.06 13.83 -5.11
CA CYS A 99 -0.43 12.61 -4.65
C CYS A 99 -0.99 12.15 -3.30
N TYR A 100 -1.02 13.03 -2.31
CA TYR A 100 -1.54 12.67 -0.99
C TYR A 100 -3.07 12.51 -0.99
N GLY A 101 -3.78 13.31 -1.78
CA GLY A 101 -5.22 13.15 -1.99
C GLY A 101 -5.55 11.80 -2.62
N GLY A 102 -4.76 11.36 -3.59
CA GLY A 102 -4.87 10.03 -4.19
C GLY A 102 -4.61 8.91 -3.17
N ALA A 103 -3.56 9.03 -2.36
CA ALA A 103 -3.24 8.07 -1.32
C ALA A 103 -4.34 7.98 -0.25
N ILE A 104 -4.85 9.11 0.21
CA ILE A 104 -5.95 9.17 1.19
C ILE A 104 -7.21 8.56 0.61
N SER A 105 -7.56 8.90 -0.63
CA SER A 105 -8.73 8.33 -1.32
C SER A 105 -8.61 6.82 -1.45
N ALA A 106 -7.46 6.32 -1.88
CA ALA A 106 -7.20 4.89 -2.00
C ALA A 106 -7.29 4.17 -0.63
N THR A 107 -6.80 4.80 0.43
CA THR A 107 -6.89 4.29 1.79
C THR A 107 -8.33 4.19 2.27
N VAL A 108 -9.12 5.23 2.04
CA VAL A 108 -10.57 5.26 2.39
C VAL A 108 -11.33 4.19 1.61
N ILE A 109 -11.09 4.08 0.31
CA ILE A 109 -11.73 3.06 -0.53
C ILE A 109 -11.36 1.66 -0.05
N THR A 110 -10.10 1.41 0.28
CA THR A 110 -9.63 0.13 0.83
C THR A 110 -10.35 -0.19 2.14
N ALA A 111 -10.48 0.76 3.04
CA ALA A 111 -11.21 0.58 4.29
C ALA A 111 -12.68 0.23 4.04
N ILE A 112 -13.35 0.96 3.16
CA ILE A 112 -14.74 0.72 2.82
C ILE A 112 -14.92 -0.70 2.26
N ILE A 113 -14.09 -1.11 1.30
CA ILE A 113 -14.19 -2.43 0.68
C ILE A 113 -13.96 -3.53 1.71
N LEU A 114 -12.91 -3.44 2.51
CA LEU A 114 -12.56 -4.49 3.48
C LEU A 114 -13.63 -4.67 4.56
N TRP A 115 -14.22 -3.57 5.03
CA TRP A 115 -15.24 -3.66 6.07
C TRP A 115 -16.66 -3.89 5.52
N TRP A 116 -16.86 -3.69 4.23
CA TRP A 116 -18.11 -4.11 3.57
C TRP A 116 -18.18 -5.62 3.35
N ILE A 117 -17.06 -6.25 3.14
CA ILE A 117 -16.96 -7.71 3.05
C ILE A 117 -17.21 -8.32 4.43
#